data_67e4cef6620397f4d8db38cee136fc94
#
_entry.id   67e4cef6620397f4d8db38cee136fc94
#
_cell.length_a   1.000
_cell.length_b   1.000
_cell.length_c   1.000
_cell.angle_alpha   90.00
_cell.angle_beta   90.00
_cell.angle_gamma   90.00
#
_symmetry.space_group_name_H-M   'P 1'
#
loop_
_entity.id
_entity.type
_entity.pdbx_description
1 polymer ?
#
loop_
_entity_poly.entity_id
_entity_poly.type
_entity_poly.pdbx_seq_one_letter_code
_entity_poly.pdbx_strand_id
1 'polypeptide(L)'
;MTTSRAPGTPAPGAPPAVEAIALRKSFGEIVAVDDVAMKLPPGRIYGLLGPNGSGKTTLIRLLTGLASPTSGTVRVLGVAMPSRANLSHIGYMTQSDGIYPELSVWENLSFFGALYGQTNKADLHRTLELVELDKRAGTPAAQLSGGMRRRLSMACALAHHPEVIFLDEPTVGVDPALRIQFWDHFHRLAAGGATLLVSSHVMDEADRCDELLFIRDGRVLAQGTPAELRSRAGTDNLETAFLSFAAGPAGPAETVR
;
A
#
# COMPACT_ATOMS: atom_id res chain seq x y z
N MET A 1 29.84 14.69 18.47
CA MET A 1 28.91 15.32 17.50
C MET A 1 28.05 14.22 16.90
N THR A 2 26.91 13.93 17.52
CA THR A 2 25.93 12.96 17.05
C THR A 2 25.06 13.67 16.00
N THR A 3 25.28 13.33 14.73
CA THR A 3 24.40 13.78 13.64
C THR A 3 23.02 13.22 13.87
N SER A 4 22.09 14.07 14.28
CA SER A 4 20.66 13.77 14.34
C SER A 4 20.19 13.44 12.93
N ARG A 5 19.95 12.16 12.68
CA ARG A 5 19.40 11.66 11.41
C ARG A 5 17.92 12.00 11.38
N ALA A 6 17.45 12.58 10.27
CA ALA A 6 16.02 12.81 10.05
C ALA A 6 15.27 11.47 10.16
N PRO A 7 14.12 11.41 10.86
CA PRO A 7 13.32 10.19 10.93
C PRO A 7 12.93 9.74 9.51
N GLY A 8 13.06 8.46 9.22
CA GLY A 8 12.67 7.86 7.95
C GLY A 8 13.76 7.69 6.87
N THR A 9 14.99 8.18 7.08
CA THR A 9 16.06 7.94 6.09
C THR A 9 16.71 6.56 6.32
N PRO A 10 16.60 5.58 5.39
CA PRO A 10 17.21 4.28 5.55
C PRO A 10 18.74 4.37 5.66
N ALA A 11 19.37 3.40 6.33
CA ALA A 11 20.82 3.32 6.36
C ALA A 11 21.35 3.10 4.95
N PRO A 12 22.45 3.76 4.54
CA PRO A 12 23.10 3.43 3.28
C PRO A 12 23.43 1.93 3.24
N GLY A 13 22.94 1.22 2.20
CA GLY A 13 23.17 -0.22 2.05
C GLY A 13 22.16 -1.15 2.76
N ALA A 14 21.12 -0.62 3.45
CA ALA A 14 20.03 -1.46 3.95
C ALA A 14 19.32 -2.15 2.77
N PRO A 15 18.99 -3.45 2.87
CA PRO A 15 18.22 -4.12 1.85
C PRO A 15 16.84 -3.46 1.71
N PRO A 16 16.26 -3.46 0.50
CA PRO A 16 14.91 -2.91 0.31
C PRO A 16 13.90 -3.71 1.13
N ALA A 17 12.88 -3.01 1.67
CA ALA A 17 11.77 -3.67 2.34
C ALA A 17 10.93 -4.50 1.36
N VAL A 18 10.81 -4.03 0.10
CA VAL A 18 10.15 -4.75 -0.99
C VAL A 18 11.01 -4.64 -2.24
N GLU A 19 11.24 -5.77 -2.91
CA GLU A 19 11.93 -5.85 -4.18
C GLU A 19 11.16 -6.74 -5.15
N ALA A 20 10.93 -6.25 -6.37
CA ALA A 20 10.41 -7.03 -7.48
C ALA A 20 11.38 -6.93 -8.66
N ILE A 21 11.64 -8.06 -9.33
CA ILE A 21 12.58 -8.15 -10.45
C ILE A 21 11.88 -8.85 -11.62
N ALA A 22 11.72 -8.14 -12.74
CA ALA A 22 11.11 -8.63 -13.98
C ALA A 22 9.78 -9.36 -13.73
N LEU A 23 8.96 -8.81 -12.82
CA LEU A 23 7.77 -9.46 -12.32
C LEU A 23 6.66 -9.44 -13.36
N ARG A 24 6.13 -10.62 -13.69
CA ARG A 24 5.06 -10.79 -14.66
C ARG A 24 3.95 -11.68 -14.11
N LYS A 25 2.70 -11.32 -14.41
CA LYS A 25 1.52 -12.13 -14.13
C LYS A 25 0.55 -12.12 -15.30
N SER A 26 0.24 -13.31 -15.80
CA SER A 26 -0.79 -13.50 -16.82
C SER A 26 -1.91 -14.40 -16.27
N PHE A 27 -3.13 -14.14 -16.72
CA PHE A 27 -4.32 -14.96 -16.53
C PHE A 27 -4.86 -15.32 -17.91
N GLY A 28 -4.49 -16.49 -18.41
CA GLY A 28 -4.71 -16.83 -19.83
C GLY A 28 -3.99 -15.82 -20.74
N GLU A 29 -4.73 -15.17 -21.62
CA GLU A 29 -4.18 -14.16 -22.55
C GLU A 29 -4.03 -12.77 -21.92
N ILE A 30 -4.64 -12.53 -20.77
CA ILE A 30 -4.60 -11.22 -20.11
C ILE A 30 -3.32 -11.09 -19.29
N VAL A 31 -2.47 -10.13 -19.63
CA VAL A 31 -1.28 -9.76 -18.86
C VAL A 31 -1.67 -8.67 -17.87
N ALA A 32 -1.76 -9.04 -16.59
CA ALA A 32 -2.18 -8.13 -15.53
C ALA A 32 -1.01 -7.37 -14.88
N VAL A 33 0.20 -7.94 -14.91
CA VAL A 33 1.46 -7.31 -14.49
C VAL A 33 2.51 -7.72 -15.52
N ASP A 34 3.26 -6.75 -16.06
CA ASP A 34 4.18 -6.95 -17.16
C ASP A 34 5.52 -6.26 -16.89
N ASP A 35 6.54 -7.08 -16.68
CA ASP A 35 7.94 -6.67 -16.50
C ASP A 35 8.14 -5.59 -15.42
N VAL A 36 7.46 -5.74 -14.27
CA VAL A 36 7.61 -4.80 -13.16
C VAL A 36 8.91 -5.05 -12.43
N ALA A 37 9.76 -4.02 -12.40
CA ALA A 37 10.95 -3.95 -11.57
C ALA A 37 10.83 -2.75 -10.63
N MET A 38 10.95 -3.00 -9.30
CA MET A 38 10.89 -1.94 -8.30
C MET A 38 11.69 -2.31 -7.06
N LYS A 39 12.18 -1.27 -6.36
CA LYS A 39 12.81 -1.40 -5.04
C LYS A 39 12.22 -0.32 -4.13
N LEU A 40 11.72 -0.75 -2.97
CA LEU A 40 11.15 0.12 -1.96
C LEU A 40 12.04 0.06 -0.70
N PRO A 41 12.90 1.07 -0.48
CA PRO A 41 13.63 1.22 0.77
C PRO A 41 12.72 1.23 2.01
N PRO A 42 13.20 0.81 3.19
CA PRO A 42 12.39 0.76 4.40
C PRO A 42 12.03 2.15 4.96
N GLY A 43 10.95 2.22 5.78
CA GLY A 43 10.61 3.38 6.58
C GLY A 43 10.01 4.54 5.78
N ARG A 44 9.28 4.26 4.69
CA ARG A 44 8.66 5.26 3.81
C ARG A 44 7.26 4.85 3.38
N ILE A 45 6.51 5.83 2.91
CA ILE A 45 5.20 5.65 2.29
C ILE A 45 5.35 5.74 0.77
N TYR A 46 4.96 4.68 0.09
CA TYR A 46 4.94 4.57 -1.37
C TYR A 46 3.50 4.61 -1.87
N GLY A 47 3.20 5.50 -2.81
CA GLY A 47 1.92 5.55 -3.52
C GLY A 47 1.97 4.72 -4.80
N LEU A 48 1.12 3.72 -4.94
CA LEU A 48 0.91 2.98 -6.19
C LEU A 48 -0.31 3.55 -6.90
N LEU A 49 -0.08 4.43 -7.86
CA LEU A 49 -1.11 5.26 -8.50
C LEU A 49 -1.39 4.83 -9.93
N GLY A 50 -2.66 4.71 -10.27
CA GLY A 50 -3.09 4.37 -11.62
C GLY A 50 -4.60 4.13 -11.70
N PRO A 51 -5.17 4.10 -12.92
CA PRO A 51 -6.59 3.88 -13.12
C PRO A 51 -7.03 2.49 -12.66
N ASN A 52 -8.35 2.30 -12.59
CA ASN A 52 -8.91 0.96 -12.34
C ASN A 52 -8.51 0.01 -13.47
N GLY A 53 -8.18 -1.23 -13.12
CA GLY A 53 -7.70 -2.22 -14.09
C GLY A 53 -6.21 -2.10 -14.47
N SER A 54 -5.46 -1.14 -13.93
CA SER A 54 -4.02 -0.98 -14.25
C SER A 54 -3.10 -2.05 -13.67
N GLY A 55 -3.62 -2.98 -12.85
CA GLY A 55 -2.83 -4.06 -12.25
C GLY A 55 -2.44 -3.86 -10.79
N LYS A 56 -2.84 -2.76 -10.10
CA LYS A 56 -2.49 -2.44 -8.70
C LYS A 56 -2.75 -3.61 -7.74
N THR A 57 -4.00 -4.07 -7.67
CA THR A 57 -4.40 -5.18 -6.79
C THR A 57 -3.65 -6.47 -7.13
N THR A 58 -3.43 -6.76 -8.42
CA THR A 58 -2.66 -7.94 -8.85
C THR A 58 -1.21 -7.82 -8.39
N LEU A 59 -0.58 -6.66 -8.56
CA LEU A 59 0.77 -6.41 -8.08
C LEU A 59 0.86 -6.60 -6.56
N ILE A 60 -0.04 -6.00 -5.78
CA ILE A 60 -0.08 -6.18 -4.32
C ILE A 60 -0.22 -7.66 -3.94
N ARG A 61 -1.10 -8.43 -4.62
CA ARG A 61 -1.25 -9.87 -4.37
C ARG A 61 0.01 -10.67 -4.66
N LEU A 62 0.79 -10.26 -5.65
CA LEU A 62 2.09 -10.89 -5.92
C LEU A 62 3.11 -10.54 -4.82
N LEU A 63 3.14 -9.28 -4.37
CA LEU A 63 4.05 -8.82 -3.32
C LEU A 63 3.75 -9.49 -1.97
N THR A 64 2.48 -9.70 -1.65
CA THR A 64 2.04 -10.40 -0.43
C THR A 64 2.16 -11.92 -0.51
N GLY A 65 2.43 -12.46 -1.71
CA GLY A 65 2.49 -13.91 -1.93
C GLY A 65 1.12 -14.60 -2.02
N LEU A 66 0.02 -13.83 -2.09
CA LEU A 66 -1.34 -14.35 -2.31
C LEU A 66 -1.57 -14.80 -3.76
N ALA A 67 -0.71 -14.37 -4.67
CA ALA A 67 -0.66 -14.87 -6.04
C ALA A 67 0.79 -15.22 -6.39
N SER A 68 0.96 -16.30 -7.15
CA SER A 68 2.28 -16.67 -7.70
C SER A 68 2.51 -15.93 -9.02
N PRO A 69 3.71 -15.39 -9.27
CA PRO A 69 4.06 -14.80 -10.54
C PRO A 69 4.10 -15.85 -11.66
N THR A 70 3.88 -15.40 -12.90
CA THR A 70 4.14 -16.23 -14.09
C THR A 70 5.64 -16.28 -14.37
N SER A 71 6.36 -15.19 -14.15
CA SER A 71 7.82 -15.10 -14.18
C SER A 71 8.31 -13.94 -13.31
N GLY A 72 9.61 -13.87 -13.08
CA GLY A 72 10.23 -12.89 -12.19
C GLY A 72 10.20 -13.32 -10.73
N THR A 73 10.67 -12.44 -9.85
CA THR A 73 10.81 -12.74 -8.41
C THR A 73 10.36 -11.56 -7.55
N VAL A 74 9.88 -11.89 -6.35
CA VAL A 74 9.52 -10.92 -5.29
C VAL A 74 10.27 -11.27 -4.02
N ARG A 75 10.80 -10.26 -3.34
CA ARG A 75 11.33 -10.36 -1.98
C ARG A 75 10.68 -9.30 -1.10
N VAL A 76 10.32 -9.69 0.11
CA VAL A 76 9.85 -8.78 1.16
C VAL A 76 10.73 -9.00 2.39
N LEU A 77 11.33 -7.93 2.91
CA LEU A 77 12.33 -7.98 3.99
C LEU A 77 13.50 -8.96 3.66
N GLY A 78 13.91 -9.03 2.39
CA GLY A 78 14.94 -9.93 1.91
C GLY A 78 14.50 -11.38 1.70
N VAL A 79 13.28 -11.77 2.12
CA VAL A 79 12.74 -13.12 2.01
C VAL A 79 11.96 -13.29 0.70
N ALA A 80 12.26 -14.35 -0.05
CA ALA A 80 11.54 -14.66 -1.29
C ALA A 80 10.07 -15.01 -1.00
N MET A 81 9.15 -14.44 -1.79
CA MET A 81 7.72 -14.69 -1.66
C MET A 81 7.22 -15.70 -2.70
N PRO A 82 6.20 -16.52 -2.36
CA PRO A 82 5.46 -16.57 -1.09
C PRO A 82 6.26 -17.24 0.05
N SER A 83 6.13 -16.71 1.25
CA SER A 83 6.75 -17.27 2.47
C SER A 83 5.81 -17.16 3.65
N ARG A 84 5.38 -18.32 4.20
CA ARG A 84 4.49 -18.35 5.37
C ARG A 84 5.15 -17.72 6.61
N ALA A 85 6.45 -17.95 6.80
CA ALA A 85 7.19 -17.40 7.93
C ALA A 85 7.27 -15.86 7.89
N ASN A 86 7.18 -15.25 6.71
CA ASN A 86 7.27 -13.81 6.55
C ASN A 86 5.92 -13.09 6.73
N LEU A 87 4.80 -13.81 6.77
CA LEU A 87 3.47 -13.19 6.88
C LEU A 87 3.25 -12.45 8.20
N SER A 88 3.93 -12.85 9.28
CA SER A 88 3.86 -12.13 10.56
C SER A 88 4.48 -10.73 10.52
N HIS A 89 5.27 -10.40 9.50
CA HIS A 89 5.88 -9.09 9.27
C HIS A 89 5.12 -8.25 8.25
N ILE A 90 4.05 -8.81 7.67
CA ILE A 90 3.29 -8.19 6.58
C ILE A 90 1.85 -7.92 7.01
N GLY A 91 1.42 -6.67 6.93
CA GLY A 91 0.02 -6.27 7.02
C GLY A 91 -0.57 -6.13 5.62
N TYR A 92 -1.77 -6.66 5.39
CA TYR A 92 -2.45 -6.49 4.12
C TYR A 92 -3.92 -6.15 4.30
N MET A 93 -4.31 -4.98 3.84
CA MET A 93 -5.70 -4.59 3.70
C MET A 93 -6.14 -4.80 2.26
N THR A 94 -7.08 -5.72 2.07
CA THR A 94 -7.63 -6.05 0.75
C THR A 94 -8.63 -5.01 0.26
N GLN A 95 -8.87 -4.97 -1.04
CA GLN A 95 -9.92 -4.13 -1.63
C GLN A 95 -11.34 -4.57 -1.17
N SER A 96 -11.58 -5.85 -0.96
CA SER A 96 -12.75 -6.38 -0.24
C SER A 96 -12.50 -6.35 1.27
N ASP A 97 -13.54 -6.25 2.09
CA ASP A 97 -13.41 -6.02 3.54
C ASP A 97 -12.53 -7.03 4.29
N GLY A 98 -12.41 -8.30 3.83
CA GLY A 98 -11.48 -9.29 4.39
C GLY A 98 -11.73 -9.62 5.87
N ILE A 99 -12.93 -9.40 6.38
CA ILE A 99 -13.36 -9.60 7.77
C ILE A 99 -14.44 -10.67 7.87
N TYR A 100 -14.66 -11.20 9.06
CA TYR A 100 -15.72 -12.17 9.35
C TYR A 100 -16.98 -11.43 9.78
N PRO A 101 -18.05 -11.43 8.98
CA PRO A 101 -19.26 -10.66 9.25
C PRO A 101 -20.01 -11.14 10.50
N GLU A 102 -19.86 -12.42 10.88
CA GLU A 102 -20.51 -13.04 12.05
C GLU A 102 -19.81 -12.64 13.36
N LEU A 103 -18.54 -12.28 13.30
CA LEU A 103 -17.77 -11.85 14.47
C LEU A 103 -18.01 -10.36 14.76
N SER A 104 -17.95 -10.00 16.04
CA SER A 104 -17.92 -8.60 16.46
C SER A 104 -16.65 -7.88 15.98
N VAL A 105 -16.64 -6.57 16.07
CA VAL A 105 -15.46 -5.74 15.80
C VAL A 105 -14.26 -6.20 16.62
N TRP A 106 -14.47 -6.43 17.93
CA TRP A 106 -13.40 -6.89 18.83
C TRP A 106 -12.90 -8.30 18.49
N GLU A 107 -13.83 -9.22 18.20
CA GLU A 107 -13.47 -10.59 17.84
C GLU A 107 -12.69 -10.67 16.52
N ASN A 108 -13.09 -9.90 15.51
CA ASN A 108 -12.32 -9.77 14.27
C ASN A 108 -10.89 -9.31 14.57
N LEU A 109 -10.73 -8.18 15.27
CA LEU A 109 -9.42 -7.63 15.55
C LEU A 109 -8.57 -8.59 16.40
N SER A 110 -9.16 -9.20 17.45
CA SER A 110 -8.46 -10.15 18.30
C SER A 110 -8.04 -11.41 17.55
N PHE A 111 -8.88 -11.89 16.63
CA PHE A 111 -8.58 -13.05 15.79
C PHE A 111 -7.37 -12.77 14.89
N PHE A 112 -7.38 -11.65 14.15
CA PHE A 112 -6.28 -11.30 13.27
C PHE A 112 -5.00 -10.98 14.05
N GLY A 113 -5.08 -10.32 15.20
CA GLY A 113 -3.95 -10.10 16.09
C GLY A 113 -3.32 -11.42 16.56
N ALA A 114 -4.16 -12.35 17.05
CA ALA A 114 -3.71 -13.63 17.57
C ALA A 114 -3.06 -14.54 16.51
N LEU A 115 -3.47 -14.45 15.24
CA LEU A 115 -2.84 -15.20 14.14
C LEU A 115 -1.32 -14.93 14.05
N TYR A 116 -0.89 -13.74 14.46
CA TYR A 116 0.49 -13.29 14.39
C TYR A 116 1.10 -13.04 15.78
N GLY A 117 0.48 -13.58 16.85
CA GLY A 117 1.01 -13.53 18.22
C GLY A 117 0.70 -12.24 18.98
N GLN A 118 -0.05 -11.30 18.40
CA GLN A 118 -0.48 -10.09 19.11
C GLN A 118 -1.74 -10.38 19.93
N THR A 119 -1.58 -10.43 21.26
CA THR A 119 -2.67 -10.70 22.21
C THR A 119 -2.83 -9.61 23.28
N ASN A 120 -2.02 -8.55 23.22
CA ASN A 120 -2.10 -7.44 24.15
C ASN A 120 -3.39 -6.62 23.89
N LYS A 121 -4.34 -6.76 24.82
CA LYS A 121 -5.65 -6.10 24.71
C LYS A 121 -5.55 -4.57 24.64
N ALA A 122 -4.59 -3.96 25.35
CA ALA A 122 -4.42 -2.50 25.34
C ALA A 122 -3.95 -2.01 23.96
N ASP A 123 -3.07 -2.76 23.27
CA ASP A 123 -2.64 -2.42 21.90
C ASP A 123 -3.79 -2.56 20.91
N LEU A 124 -4.54 -3.65 21.01
CA LEU A 124 -5.73 -3.87 20.17
C LEU A 124 -6.79 -2.77 20.39
N HIS A 125 -7.00 -2.33 21.65
CA HIS A 125 -7.90 -1.21 21.92
C HIS A 125 -7.44 0.09 21.25
N ARG A 126 -6.14 0.43 21.34
CA ARG A 126 -5.58 1.59 20.65
C ARG A 126 -5.77 1.52 19.13
N THR A 127 -5.69 0.31 18.57
CA THR A 127 -5.97 0.12 17.14
C THR A 127 -7.45 0.37 16.81
N LEU A 128 -8.40 0.03 17.70
CA LEU A 128 -9.81 0.37 17.52
C LEU A 128 -10.09 1.87 17.67
N GLU A 129 -9.44 2.52 18.61
CA GLU A 129 -9.55 3.98 18.81
C GLU A 129 -9.07 4.73 17.57
N LEU A 130 -7.96 4.29 16.97
CA LEU A 130 -7.43 4.87 15.73
C LEU A 130 -8.44 4.88 14.59
N VAL A 131 -9.23 3.81 14.46
CA VAL A 131 -10.23 3.67 13.39
C VAL A 131 -11.63 4.09 13.86
N GLU A 132 -11.78 4.68 15.05
CA GLU A 132 -13.03 5.13 15.66
C GLU A 132 -14.10 4.01 15.75
N LEU A 133 -13.68 2.80 16.13
CA LEU A 133 -14.56 1.65 16.33
C LEU A 133 -14.56 1.12 17.77
N ASP A 134 -13.83 1.78 18.69
CA ASP A 134 -13.74 1.43 20.11
C ASP A 134 -15.12 1.31 20.77
N LYS A 135 -16.02 2.27 20.53
CA LYS A 135 -17.39 2.29 21.06
C LYS A 135 -18.31 1.24 20.46
N ARG A 136 -17.87 0.56 19.41
CA ARG A 136 -18.60 -0.48 18.71
C ARG A 136 -17.92 -1.85 18.80
N ALA A 137 -17.00 -2.03 19.73
CA ALA A 137 -16.23 -3.25 19.90
C ALA A 137 -17.08 -4.52 19.95
N GLY A 138 -18.24 -4.48 20.60
CA GLY A 138 -19.20 -5.61 20.67
C GLY A 138 -20.18 -5.73 19.49
N THR A 139 -20.17 -4.81 18.51
CA THR A 139 -21.10 -4.83 17.38
C THR A 139 -20.66 -5.88 16.35
N PRO A 140 -21.53 -6.81 15.90
CA PRO A 140 -21.24 -7.73 14.80
C PRO A 140 -20.84 -6.97 13.52
N ALA A 141 -19.81 -7.43 12.81
CA ALA A 141 -19.32 -6.75 11.63
C ALA A 141 -20.36 -6.66 10.50
N ALA A 142 -21.30 -7.62 10.43
CA ALA A 142 -22.44 -7.57 9.51
C ALA A 142 -23.34 -6.34 9.69
N GLN A 143 -23.39 -5.75 10.89
CA GLN A 143 -24.20 -4.57 11.21
C GLN A 143 -23.49 -3.24 10.97
N LEU A 144 -22.23 -3.28 10.56
CA LEU A 144 -21.44 -2.09 10.25
C LEU A 144 -21.81 -1.52 8.88
N SER A 145 -21.69 -0.20 8.72
CA SER A 145 -21.73 0.42 7.40
C SER A 145 -20.52 0.00 6.56
N GLY A 146 -20.56 0.18 5.23
CA GLY A 146 -19.42 -0.13 4.35
C GLY A 146 -18.13 0.59 4.78
N GLY A 147 -18.21 1.88 5.10
CA GLY A 147 -17.06 2.63 5.60
C GLY A 147 -16.53 2.11 6.95
N MET A 148 -17.43 1.66 7.86
CA MET A 148 -17.01 1.06 9.13
C MET A 148 -16.35 -0.30 8.95
N ARG A 149 -16.85 -1.15 8.03
CA ARG A 149 -16.19 -2.40 7.67
C ARG A 149 -14.81 -2.16 7.10
N ARG A 150 -14.68 -1.14 6.24
CA ARG A 150 -13.37 -0.72 5.68
C ARG A 150 -12.38 -0.34 6.77
N ARG A 151 -12.82 0.43 7.76
CA ARG A 151 -12.02 0.81 8.94
C ARG A 151 -11.61 -0.40 9.77
N LEU A 152 -12.52 -1.35 9.99
CA LEU A 152 -12.21 -2.60 10.68
C LEU A 152 -11.18 -3.45 9.91
N SER A 153 -11.33 -3.55 8.59
CA SER A 153 -10.35 -4.26 7.73
C SER A 153 -8.95 -3.66 7.86
N MET A 154 -8.85 -2.33 7.89
CA MET A 154 -7.56 -1.66 8.13
C MET A 154 -7.02 -1.95 9.54
N ALA A 155 -7.86 -1.89 10.57
CA ALA A 155 -7.44 -2.23 11.93
C ALA A 155 -6.90 -3.66 12.02
N CYS A 156 -7.56 -4.63 11.38
CA CYS A 156 -7.10 -6.01 11.31
C CYS A 156 -5.74 -6.16 10.62
N ALA A 157 -5.49 -5.41 9.54
CA ALA A 157 -4.21 -5.41 8.84
C ALA A 157 -3.05 -4.83 9.68
N LEU A 158 -3.36 -3.95 10.64
CA LEU A 158 -2.38 -3.28 11.51
C LEU A 158 -2.24 -3.94 12.89
N ALA A 159 -3.11 -4.88 13.24
CA ALA A 159 -3.25 -5.43 14.60
C ALA A 159 -1.96 -6.00 15.20
N HIS A 160 -1.08 -6.54 14.38
CA HIS A 160 0.16 -7.23 14.78
C HIS A 160 1.44 -6.41 14.58
N HIS A 161 1.32 -5.09 14.35
CA HIS A 161 2.44 -4.17 14.14
C HIS A 161 3.41 -4.61 13.03
N PRO A 162 2.94 -4.81 11.79
CA PRO A 162 3.76 -5.30 10.68
C PRO A 162 4.85 -4.29 10.29
N GLU A 163 5.98 -4.80 9.79
CA GLU A 163 7.10 -4.00 9.26
C GLU A 163 6.83 -3.51 7.84
N VAL A 164 6.06 -4.28 7.05
CA VAL A 164 5.63 -3.89 5.70
C VAL A 164 4.11 -3.97 5.60
N ILE A 165 3.50 -2.92 5.11
CA ILE A 165 2.05 -2.77 5.06
C ILE A 165 1.61 -2.48 3.63
N PHE A 166 0.75 -3.33 3.11
CA PHE A 166 0.11 -3.15 1.81
C PHE A 166 -1.34 -2.74 2.02
N LEU A 167 -1.73 -1.59 1.49
CA LEU A 167 -3.08 -1.04 1.63
C LEU A 167 -3.70 -0.86 0.24
N ASP A 168 -4.72 -1.67 -0.06
CA ASP A 168 -5.39 -1.61 -1.37
C ASP A 168 -6.62 -0.69 -1.30
N GLU A 169 -6.44 0.55 -1.77
CA GLU A 169 -7.42 1.64 -1.78
C GLU A 169 -8.01 1.95 -0.37
N PRO A 170 -7.18 2.19 0.68
CA PRO A 170 -7.64 2.23 2.07
C PRO A 170 -8.62 3.36 2.39
N THR A 171 -8.61 4.43 1.63
CA THR A 171 -9.35 5.67 1.88
C THR A 171 -10.66 5.78 1.10
N VAL A 172 -10.94 4.82 0.22
CA VAL A 172 -12.20 4.80 -0.55
C VAL A 172 -13.39 4.63 0.38
N GLY A 173 -14.36 5.55 0.28
CA GLY A 173 -15.57 5.54 1.12
C GLY A 173 -15.34 6.01 2.57
N VAL A 174 -14.17 6.55 2.87
CA VAL A 174 -13.85 7.17 4.17
C VAL A 174 -14.12 8.67 4.09
N ASP A 175 -14.72 9.23 5.15
CA ASP A 175 -14.96 10.66 5.23
C ASP A 175 -13.65 11.49 5.29
N PRO A 176 -13.67 12.77 4.87
CA PRO A 176 -12.45 13.57 4.75
C PRO A 176 -11.68 13.75 6.08
N ALA A 177 -12.37 13.88 7.20
CA ALA A 177 -11.71 14.13 8.50
C ALA A 177 -10.95 12.85 8.94
N LEU A 178 -11.59 11.70 8.84
CA LEU A 178 -10.98 10.43 9.18
C LEU A 178 -9.85 10.05 8.19
N ARG A 179 -9.97 10.44 6.91
CA ARG A 179 -8.90 10.27 5.92
C ARG A 179 -7.62 10.98 6.35
N ILE A 180 -7.73 12.20 6.88
CA ILE A 180 -6.58 12.94 7.43
C ILE A 180 -5.94 12.16 8.57
N GLN A 181 -6.74 11.67 9.53
CA GLN A 181 -6.23 10.86 10.65
C GLN A 181 -5.50 9.60 10.20
N PHE A 182 -6.00 8.93 9.15
CA PHE A 182 -5.33 7.76 8.58
C PHE A 182 -3.96 8.11 8.01
N TRP A 183 -3.87 9.19 7.24
CA TRP A 183 -2.59 9.64 6.71
C TRP A 183 -1.61 10.05 7.80
N ASP A 184 -2.07 10.74 8.85
CA ASP A 184 -1.25 11.08 10.02
C ASP A 184 -0.74 9.81 10.74
N HIS A 185 -1.55 8.76 10.77
CA HIS A 185 -1.13 7.48 11.33
C HIS A 185 -0.13 6.77 10.42
N PHE A 186 -0.34 6.75 9.10
CA PHE A 186 0.61 6.17 8.16
C PHE A 186 1.99 6.84 8.26
N HIS A 187 2.03 8.16 8.39
CA HIS A 187 3.28 8.88 8.63
C HIS A 187 3.94 8.50 9.96
N ARG A 188 3.16 8.29 11.03
CA ARG A 188 3.71 7.81 12.30
C ARG A 188 4.28 6.39 12.19
N LEU A 189 3.60 5.49 11.49
CA LEU A 189 4.10 4.14 11.22
C LEU A 189 5.41 4.17 10.43
N ALA A 190 5.48 4.97 9.38
CA ALA A 190 6.68 5.14 8.57
C ALA A 190 7.84 5.74 9.37
N ALA A 191 7.57 6.77 10.19
CA ALA A 191 8.55 7.35 11.11
C ALA A 191 9.03 6.34 12.16
N GLY A 192 8.19 5.36 12.54
CA GLY A 192 8.53 4.22 13.40
C GLY A 192 9.31 3.12 12.68
N GLY A 193 9.56 3.25 11.37
CA GLY A 193 10.35 2.30 10.58
C GLY A 193 9.52 1.36 9.69
N ALA A 194 8.19 1.36 9.78
CA ALA A 194 7.35 0.58 8.89
C ALA A 194 7.39 1.10 7.45
N THR A 195 7.23 0.21 6.49
CA THR A 195 7.17 0.56 5.06
C THR A 195 5.74 0.34 4.56
N LEU A 196 5.15 1.36 3.96
CA LEU A 196 3.79 1.30 3.47
C LEU A 196 3.75 1.38 1.93
N LEU A 197 2.98 0.50 1.28
CA LEU A 197 2.58 0.65 -0.11
C LEU A 197 1.06 0.85 -0.16
N VAL A 198 0.65 2.05 -0.52
CA VAL A 198 -0.76 2.48 -0.57
C VAL A 198 -1.19 2.57 -2.03
N SER A 199 -2.13 1.73 -2.47
CA SER A 199 -2.71 1.92 -3.79
C SER A 199 -3.82 2.96 -3.75
N SER A 200 -3.89 3.79 -4.78
CA SER A 200 -4.95 4.76 -4.96
C SER A 200 -5.19 5.04 -6.46
N HIS A 201 -6.39 5.46 -6.79
CA HIS A 201 -6.72 6.06 -8.08
C HIS A 201 -6.95 7.57 -7.95
N VAL A 202 -6.82 8.12 -6.73
CA VAL A 202 -7.03 9.53 -6.40
C VAL A 202 -5.67 10.24 -6.32
N MET A 203 -5.44 11.18 -7.23
CA MET A 203 -4.15 11.89 -7.31
C MET A 203 -3.92 12.87 -6.16
N ASP A 204 -4.99 13.34 -5.48
CA ASP A 204 -4.87 14.25 -4.33
C ASP A 204 -4.13 13.60 -3.13
N GLU A 205 -4.04 12.29 -3.10
CA GLU A 205 -3.32 11.56 -2.06
C GLU A 205 -1.82 11.40 -2.36
N ALA A 206 -1.43 11.64 -3.59
CA ALA A 206 -0.05 11.45 -4.05
C ALA A 206 0.96 12.30 -3.29
N ASP A 207 0.61 13.55 -2.98
CA ASP A 207 1.49 14.46 -2.23
C ASP A 207 1.71 14.06 -0.76
N ARG A 208 0.96 13.08 -0.27
CA ARG A 208 1.13 12.52 1.07
C ARG A 208 2.14 11.36 1.12
N CYS A 209 2.58 10.91 -0.03
CA CYS A 209 3.55 9.82 -0.16
C CYS A 209 4.98 10.36 -0.30
N ASP A 210 5.96 9.62 0.21
CA ASP A 210 7.38 9.96 0.04
C ASP A 210 7.84 9.70 -1.40
N GLU A 211 7.36 8.61 -2.00
CA GLU A 211 7.60 8.25 -3.39
C GLU A 211 6.32 7.70 -4.05
N LEU A 212 6.26 7.83 -5.36
CA LEU A 212 5.15 7.35 -6.17
C LEU A 212 5.65 6.34 -7.20
N LEU A 213 4.80 5.35 -7.48
CA LEU A 213 4.90 4.44 -8.61
C LEU A 213 3.64 4.66 -9.47
N PHE A 214 3.82 5.20 -10.66
CA PHE A 214 2.74 5.30 -11.65
C PHE A 214 2.61 3.99 -12.40
N ILE A 215 1.43 3.36 -12.34
CA ILE A 215 1.17 2.08 -12.99
C ILE A 215 0.03 2.21 -14.00
N ARG A 216 0.23 1.65 -15.21
CA ARG A 216 -0.78 1.53 -16.25
C ARG A 216 -0.52 0.26 -17.07
N ASP A 217 -1.58 -0.42 -17.45
CA ASP A 217 -1.54 -1.63 -18.28
C ASP A 217 -0.53 -2.68 -17.78
N GLY A 218 -0.48 -2.84 -16.45
CA GLY A 218 0.42 -3.79 -15.77
C GLY A 218 1.88 -3.35 -15.67
N ARG A 219 2.27 -2.17 -16.14
CA ARG A 219 3.65 -1.68 -16.15
C ARG A 219 3.83 -0.47 -15.25
N VAL A 220 4.98 -0.39 -14.59
CA VAL A 220 5.40 0.83 -13.89
C VAL A 220 5.96 1.81 -14.92
N LEU A 221 5.27 2.93 -15.09
CA LEU A 221 5.64 3.97 -16.06
C LEU A 221 6.75 4.88 -15.53
N ALA A 222 6.68 5.19 -14.23
CA ALA A 222 7.63 6.06 -13.56
C ALA A 222 7.65 5.79 -12.06
N GLN A 223 8.81 5.98 -11.44
CA GLN A 223 9.01 5.98 -9.99
C GLN A 223 9.83 7.21 -9.61
N GLY A 224 9.52 7.82 -8.46
CA GLY A 224 10.22 8.97 -7.89
C GLY A 224 9.37 9.71 -6.87
N THR A 225 9.94 10.72 -6.25
CA THR A 225 9.20 11.63 -5.38
C THR A 225 8.16 12.43 -6.18
N PRO A 226 7.09 12.93 -5.56
CA PRO A 226 6.12 13.79 -6.23
C PRO A 226 6.78 14.98 -6.97
N ALA A 227 7.79 15.61 -6.36
CA ALA A 227 8.51 16.74 -6.96
C ALA A 227 9.34 16.32 -8.18
N GLU A 228 10.05 15.19 -8.12
CA GLU A 228 10.81 14.64 -9.25
C GLU A 228 9.92 14.28 -10.43
N LEU A 229 8.75 13.66 -10.17
CA LEU A 229 7.81 13.28 -11.23
C LEU A 229 7.20 14.50 -11.91
N ARG A 230 6.84 15.56 -11.15
CA ARG A 230 6.40 16.84 -11.71
C ARG A 230 7.50 17.46 -12.59
N SER A 231 8.71 17.56 -12.08
CA SER A 231 9.85 18.12 -12.79
C SER A 231 10.15 17.36 -14.10
N ARG A 232 10.16 16.02 -14.06
CA ARG A 232 10.39 15.18 -15.25
C ARG A 232 9.29 15.31 -16.31
N ALA A 233 8.06 15.56 -15.89
CA ALA A 233 6.90 15.77 -16.78
C ALA A 233 6.75 17.23 -17.22
N GLY A 234 7.50 18.18 -16.64
CA GLY A 234 7.40 19.61 -16.95
C GLY A 234 6.07 20.25 -16.54
N THR A 235 5.47 19.79 -15.43
CA THR A 235 4.17 20.24 -14.93
C THR A 235 4.11 20.22 -13.42
N ASP A 236 3.31 21.12 -12.83
CA ASP A 236 3.07 21.15 -11.36
C ASP A 236 1.93 20.22 -10.93
N ASN A 237 1.19 19.64 -11.87
CA ASN A 237 0.04 18.78 -11.62
C ASN A 237 0.40 17.30 -11.80
N LEU A 238 0.22 16.46 -10.78
CA LEU A 238 0.56 15.02 -10.82
C LEU A 238 -0.35 14.22 -11.76
N GLU A 239 -1.59 14.63 -11.96
CA GLU A 239 -2.47 13.97 -12.92
C GLU A 239 -1.99 14.21 -14.36
N THR A 240 -1.60 15.45 -14.67
CA THR A 240 -0.96 15.79 -15.96
C THR A 240 0.37 15.06 -16.12
N ALA A 241 1.18 14.96 -15.06
CA ALA A 241 2.43 14.20 -15.07
C ALA A 241 2.17 12.70 -15.36
N PHE A 242 1.18 12.10 -14.70
CA PHE A 242 0.77 10.72 -14.99
C PHE A 242 0.41 10.52 -16.47
N LEU A 243 -0.42 11.41 -17.03
CA LEU A 243 -0.83 11.35 -18.44
C LEU A 243 0.36 11.50 -19.39
N SER A 244 1.32 12.36 -19.07
CA SER A 244 2.56 12.53 -19.85
C SER A 244 3.37 11.23 -19.89
N PHE A 245 3.59 10.58 -18.74
CA PHE A 245 4.28 9.28 -18.68
C PHE A 245 3.48 8.17 -19.40
N ALA A 246 2.16 8.22 -19.33
CA ALA A 246 1.27 7.25 -19.97
C ALA A 246 1.21 7.37 -21.50
N ALA A 247 1.46 8.56 -22.04
CA ALA A 247 1.52 8.80 -23.48
C ALA A 247 2.83 8.27 -24.11
N GLY A 248 3.84 7.96 -23.27
CA GLY A 248 5.19 7.62 -23.76
C GLY A 248 5.97 8.86 -24.25
N PRO A 249 7.25 8.70 -24.64
CA PRO A 249 7.99 9.78 -25.24
C PRO A 249 7.22 10.24 -26.50
N ALA A 250 6.85 11.53 -26.54
CA ALA A 250 6.18 12.11 -27.70
C ALA A 250 7.02 11.81 -28.95
N GLY A 251 6.46 11.00 -29.84
CA GLY A 251 6.98 10.92 -31.18
C GLY A 251 7.00 12.34 -31.76
N PRO A 252 7.89 12.67 -32.75
CA PRO A 252 7.99 13.99 -33.29
C PRO A 252 6.59 14.46 -33.73
N ALA A 253 6.20 15.63 -33.23
CA ALA A 253 4.90 16.24 -33.56
C ALA A 253 4.71 16.19 -35.07
N GLU A 254 3.75 15.40 -35.53
CA GLU A 254 3.29 15.50 -36.92
C GLU A 254 2.76 16.92 -37.10
N THR A 255 3.54 17.72 -37.79
CA THR A 255 3.14 19.06 -38.26
C THR A 255 2.02 18.86 -39.25
N VAL A 256 0.78 18.99 -38.79
CA VAL A 256 -0.38 19.08 -39.68
C VAL A 256 -0.19 20.34 -40.55
N ARG A 257 0.04 20.11 -41.81
CA ARG A 257 0.00 21.14 -42.86
C ARG A 257 -1.43 21.40 -43.28
#